data_408af0b0323a186a0ecd1da7ff1bb1b7
#
_entry.id   408af0b0323a186a0ecd1da7ff1bb1b7
#
_cell.length_a   1.000
_cell.length_b   1.000
_cell.length_c   1.000
_cell.angle_alpha   90.00
_cell.angle_beta   90.00
_cell.angle_gamma   90.00
#
_symmetry.space_group_name_H-M   'P 1'
#
loop_
_entity.id
_entity.type
_entity.pdbx_description
1 polymer ?
#
loop_
_entity_poly.entity_id
_entity_poly.type
_entity_poly.pdbx_seq_one_letter_code
_entity_poly.pdbx_strand_id
1 'polypeptide(L)'
;MCGIFALCNSSDVDVVTINKMFINGKSRGPEHSILVSSYPNIILGFHRLAINGLNWLSNQPIVIDDVILICNGEIYNYQELFKSMDVIPRTESDCEIIIHLFLKYGIDQTLVMLDGVFAFVLYDNRKKNDNKTTMYVGRDSLGIRPLYYLKKLNAHYVHKMFGFASELKCLDEFVGLNPHQYKVEQFKPGTYSKFESFRSNAWSIVVENQVFFVPTFSYETNVMFDRDLFTNTSLALSSAVKRQCGATQRQVACLLSGGLDSSLIAALVNEHCKANDLVLETYSIGLVGSEDLKYARIVANYLGTNHTEVIVTEQEMFDAIPMVIYAIESYDTTTIRASLGNYLVGKYISEHSEAKVIFNGDGADELCGGYLYMHQCPDDIEFDRETRRLLNDIYMFDVLRSDKCISSHGLEPRTPFLDRSFVNYYLSIPPHFRNHKNQNAREKFLLRSSFTFPNFENSEGKQILPDQILWRRKEAFSDGVTGQGRSLFTILQEQIAKKLSCDVPDINVENLYYKQLFTEFFKYSVDILPYYWMPKYTNASDPSARTLDIYKELSSVEKTAL
;
A
#
# COMPACT_ATOMS: atom_id res chain seq x y z
N MET A 1 -4.37 9.38 6.05
CA MET A 1 -3.68 8.22 6.66
C MET A 1 -3.20 8.57 8.03
N CYS A 2 -3.57 7.79 9.01
CA CYS A 2 -3.14 8.01 10.38
C CYS A 2 -1.76 7.40 10.66
N GLY A 3 -1.17 7.75 11.80
CA GLY A 3 0.01 7.11 12.35
C GLY A 3 -0.29 6.58 13.74
N ILE A 4 0.00 5.31 13.99
CA ILE A 4 -0.08 4.71 15.33
C ILE A 4 1.31 4.51 15.92
N PHE A 5 1.38 4.59 17.24
CA PHE A 5 2.56 4.32 18.04
C PHE A 5 2.14 3.66 19.35
N ALA A 6 2.77 2.56 19.72
CA ALA A 6 2.56 1.91 21.01
C ALA A 6 3.90 1.43 21.56
N LEU A 7 4.17 1.72 22.84
CA LEU A 7 5.39 1.29 23.51
C LEU A 7 5.03 0.66 24.85
N CYS A 8 5.53 -0.56 25.08
CA CYS A 8 5.25 -1.35 26.27
C CYS A 8 6.54 -1.60 27.06
N ASN A 9 6.41 -1.69 28.39
CA ASN A 9 7.52 -1.96 29.32
C ASN A 9 8.68 -0.98 29.14
N SER A 10 8.39 0.30 28.93
CA SER A 10 9.36 1.34 28.61
C SER A 10 9.74 2.23 29.81
N SER A 11 9.62 1.75 31.04
CA SER A 11 9.91 2.51 32.26
C SER A 11 11.34 3.08 32.33
N ASP A 12 12.28 2.41 31.64
CA ASP A 12 13.70 2.77 31.62
C ASP A 12 14.06 3.77 30.51
N VAL A 13 13.08 4.20 29.70
CA VAL A 13 13.27 5.14 28.60
C VAL A 13 12.75 6.52 29.02
N ASP A 14 13.53 7.54 28.80
CA ASP A 14 13.12 8.90 29.13
C ASP A 14 12.01 9.42 28.19
N VAL A 15 11.15 10.28 28.76
CA VAL A 15 9.97 10.82 28.05
C VAL A 15 10.34 11.67 26.84
N VAL A 16 11.52 12.32 26.85
CA VAL A 16 11.98 13.17 25.74
C VAL A 16 12.28 12.30 24.53
N THR A 17 12.98 11.19 24.74
CA THR A 17 13.24 10.20 23.67
C THR A 17 11.94 9.62 23.12
N ILE A 18 11.00 9.25 23.98
CA ILE A 18 9.69 8.71 23.53
C ILE A 18 8.94 9.74 22.68
N ASN A 19 8.87 11.00 23.13
CA ASN A 19 8.22 12.06 22.36
C ASN A 19 8.91 12.33 21.02
N LYS A 20 10.25 12.35 20.99
CA LYS A 20 11.03 12.51 19.76
C LYS A 20 10.67 11.41 18.76
N MET A 21 10.67 10.16 19.19
CA MET A 21 10.35 9.02 18.34
C MET A 21 8.89 9.07 17.85
N PHE A 22 7.95 9.37 18.73
CA PHE A 22 6.55 9.52 18.35
C PHE A 22 6.36 10.58 17.26
N ILE A 23 6.95 11.77 17.42
CA ILE A 23 6.79 12.90 16.49
C ILE A 23 7.29 12.60 15.07
N ASN A 24 8.24 11.68 14.89
CA ASN A 24 8.72 11.27 13.56
C ASN A 24 7.59 10.71 12.66
N GLY A 25 6.49 10.22 13.23
CA GLY A 25 5.33 9.73 12.50
C GLY A 25 4.28 10.79 12.12
N LYS A 26 4.47 12.07 12.55
CA LYS A 26 3.44 13.12 12.44
C LYS A 26 3.02 13.43 10.99
N SER A 27 3.90 13.27 10.01
CA SER A 27 3.60 13.57 8.61
C SER A 27 2.42 12.77 8.05
N ARG A 28 2.17 11.56 8.58
CA ARG A 28 1.04 10.73 8.19
C ARG A 28 -0.30 11.34 8.59
N GLY A 29 -0.36 11.96 9.76
CA GLY A 29 -1.58 12.54 10.32
C GLY A 29 -1.32 13.91 10.94
N PRO A 30 -1.18 14.96 10.12
CA PRO A 30 -0.76 16.28 10.58
C PRO A 30 -1.84 17.06 11.34
N GLU A 31 -3.12 16.64 11.27
CA GLU A 31 -4.25 17.40 11.78
C GLU A 31 -4.41 17.33 13.32
N HIS A 32 -4.06 16.18 13.93
CA HIS A 32 -4.08 16.02 15.38
C HIS A 32 -3.05 15.00 15.85
N SER A 33 -2.41 15.25 17.00
CA SER A 33 -1.45 14.32 17.60
C SER A 33 -1.68 14.21 19.09
N ILE A 34 -1.68 12.99 19.62
CA ILE A 34 -1.83 12.72 21.04
C ILE A 34 -0.93 11.55 21.46
N LEU A 35 -0.31 11.67 22.65
CA LEU A 35 0.45 10.61 23.30
C LEU A 35 -0.14 10.39 24.69
N VAL A 36 -0.62 9.18 24.97
CA VAL A 36 -1.30 8.80 26.23
C VAL A 36 -0.42 7.84 27.01
N SER A 37 -0.06 8.20 28.24
CA SER A 37 0.78 7.40 29.16
C SER A 37 0.08 7.04 30.47
N SER A 38 -1.25 7.21 30.55
CA SER A 38 -2.03 6.97 31.76
C SER A 38 -2.33 5.50 32.05
N TYR A 39 -2.03 4.60 31.13
CA TYR A 39 -2.25 3.17 31.30
C TYR A 39 -0.99 2.47 31.84
N PRO A 40 -1.12 1.41 32.66
CA PRO A 40 0.02 0.73 33.26
C PRO A 40 0.96 0.09 32.22
N ASN A 41 2.22 0.56 32.20
CA ASN A 41 3.30 0.06 31.35
C ASN A 41 2.98 -0.02 29.84
N ILE A 42 2.08 0.84 29.37
CA ILE A 42 1.79 1.03 27.94
C ILE A 42 1.63 2.53 27.65
N ILE A 43 2.24 2.96 26.55
CA ILE A 43 2.11 4.31 25.99
C ILE A 43 1.46 4.13 24.64
N LEU A 44 0.37 4.87 24.36
CA LEU A 44 -0.35 4.87 23.09
C LEU A 44 -0.24 6.24 22.44
N GLY A 45 0.17 6.27 21.18
CA GLY A 45 0.29 7.47 20.38
C GLY A 45 -0.52 7.40 19.09
N PHE A 46 -1.08 8.54 18.70
CA PHE A 46 -1.89 8.64 17.49
C PHE A 46 -1.68 9.97 16.79
N HIS A 47 -1.43 9.90 15.49
CA HIS A 47 -1.43 11.04 14.56
C HIS A 47 -2.60 10.89 13.61
N ARG A 48 -3.45 11.90 13.51
CA ARG A 48 -4.70 11.85 12.74
C ARG A 48 -4.61 12.60 11.42
N LEU A 49 -5.02 11.92 10.35
CA LEU A 49 -5.60 12.51 9.16
C LEU A 49 -7.09 12.11 9.15
N ALA A 50 -7.99 13.07 9.29
CA ALA A 50 -9.42 12.80 9.36
C ALA A 50 -9.96 12.51 7.95
N ILE A 51 -10.35 11.27 7.70
CA ILE A 51 -11.01 10.82 6.46
C ILE A 51 -12.50 10.63 6.69
N ASN A 52 -12.85 9.93 7.77
CA ASN A 52 -14.21 9.76 8.29
C ASN A 52 -14.32 10.37 9.69
N GLY A 53 -15.51 10.88 10.04
CA GLY A 53 -15.76 11.54 11.30
C GLY A 53 -14.90 12.78 11.49
N LEU A 54 -15.12 13.82 10.70
CA LEU A 54 -14.28 15.04 10.69
C LEU A 54 -14.32 15.84 11.99
N ASN A 55 -15.14 15.43 12.96
CA ASN A 55 -15.27 16.07 14.26
C ASN A 55 -14.23 15.54 15.28
N TRP A 56 -14.14 16.21 16.43
CA TRP A 56 -13.21 15.87 17.50
C TRP A 56 -13.56 14.57 18.25
N LEU A 57 -14.85 14.16 18.27
CA LEU A 57 -15.30 12.92 18.91
C LEU A 57 -14.70 11.67 18.24
N SER A 58 -14.35 11.78 16.97
CA SER A 58 -13.74 10.71 16.19
C SER A 58 -12.21 10.67 16.34
N ASN A 59 -11.62 11.48 17.25
CA ASN A 59 -10.20 11.35 17.58
C ASN A 59 -9.92 10.04 18.31
N GLN A 60 -8.75 9.48 18.06
CA GLN A 60 -8.26 8.29 18.73
C GLN A 60 -7.23 8.67 19.82
N PRO A 61 -7.07 7.86 20.89
CA PRO A 61 -7.67 6.54 21.10
C PRO A 61 -9.20 6.57 21.28
N ILE A 62 -9.93 5.66 20.60
CA ILE A 62 -11.36 5.45 20.85
C ILE A 62 -11.49 4.56 22.07
N VAL A 63 -12.37 4.96 23.02
CA VAL A 63 -12.58 4.22 24.27
C VAL A 63 -14.06 3.86 24.43
N ILE A 64 -14.35 2.57 24.48
CA ILE A 64 -15.70 2.02 24.71
C ILE A 64 -15.60 0.88 25.71
N ASP A 65 -16.33 0.99 26.81
CA ASP A 65 -16.43 -0.04 27.85
C ASP A 65 -15.05 -0.57 28.32
N ASP A 66 -14.10 0.35 28.59
CA ASP A 66 -12.71 0.06 28.98
C ASP A 66 -11.89 -0.71 27.90
N VAL A 67 -12.36 -0.76 26.66
CA VAL A 67 -11.57 -1.20 25.51
C VAL A 67 -11.08 0.03 24.75
N ILE A 68 -9.78 0.10 24.53
CA ILE A 68 -9.07 1.24 23.93
C ILE A 68 -8.50 0.82 22.57
N LEU A 69 -8.72 1.62 21.54
CA LEU A 69 -8.26 1.36 20.17
C LEU A 69 -7.47 2.54 19.60
N ILE A 70 -6.31 2.24 19.04
CA ILE A 70 -5.65 3.08 18.03
C ILE A 70 -5.55 2.28 16.74
N CYS A 71 -5.98 2.89 15.61
CA CYS A 71 -6.02 2.24 14.31
C CYS A 71 -5.56 3.20 13.21
N ASN A 72 -4.60 2.79 12.43
CA ASN A 72 -4.29 3.38 11.14
C ASN A 72 -4.97 2.54 10.07
N GLY A 73 -6.13 2.99 9.56
CA GLY A 73 -6.87 2.19 8.59
C GLY A 73 -8.20 2.80 8.19
N GLU A 74 -8.86 2.11 7.26
CA GLU A 74 -10.22 2.36 6.80
C GLU A 74 -10.95 1.02 6.73
N ILE A 75 -12.12 0.95 7.36
CA ILE A 75 -13.00 -0.23 7.36
C ILE A 75 -14.14 0.02 6.40
N TYR A 76 -14.07 -0.51 5.21
CA TYR A 76 -15.00 -0.18 4.11
C TYR A 76 -16.42 -0.66 4.34
N ASN A 77 -16.61 -1.76 5.09
CA ASN A 77 -17.92 -2.34 5.40
C ASN A 77 -18.47 -1.93 6.79
N TYR A 78 -17.97 -0.84 7.40
CA TYR A 78 -18.35 -0.45 8.76
C TYR A 78 -19.84 -0.17 8.92
N GLN A 79 -20.47 0.48 7.92
CA GLN A 79 -21.89 0.84 7.98
C GLN A 79 -22.80 -0.40 8.00
N GLU A 80 -22.49 -1.40 7.14
CA GLU A 80 -23.19 -2.67 7.11
C GLU A 80 -23.01 -3.46 8.41
N LEU A 81 -21.81 -3.41 8.99
CA LEU A 81 -21.53 -4.06 10.26
C LEU A 81 -22.29 -3.40 11.41
N PHE A 82 -22.29 -2.08 11.54
CA PHE A 82 -23.12 -1.37 12.55
C PHE A 82 -24.60 -1.73 12.41
N LYS A 83 -25.12 -1.70 11.18
CA LYS A 83 -26.51 -2.08 10.90
C LYS A 83 -26.81 -3.53 11.25
N SER A 84 -25.94 -4.46 10.87
CA SER A 84 -26.12 -5.90 11.15
C SER A 84 -26.04 -6.25 12.64
N MET A 85 -25.32 -5.44 13.41
CA MET A 85 -25.19 -5.61 14.86
C MET A 85 -26.28 -4.89 15.65
N ASP A 86 -27.09 -4.06 15.02
CA ASP A 86 -28.05 -3.12 15.65
C ASP A 86 -27.38 -2.24 16.71
N VAL A 87 -26.21 -1.65 16.33
CA VAL A 87 -25.41 -0.78 17.18
C VAL A 87 -25.42 0.64 16.64
N ILE A 88 -25.69 1.60 17.51
CA ILE A 88 -25.57 3.02 17.21
C ILE A 88 -24.13 3.44 17.55
N PRO A 89 -23.34 3.93 16.56
CA PRO A 89 -21.97 4.36 16.83
C PRO A 89 -21.94 5.59 17.76
N ARG A 90 -20.90 5.67 18.60
CA ARG A 90 -20.64 6.82 19.49
C ARG A 90 -19.84 7.91 18.80
N THR A 91 -19.11 7.55 17.75
CA THR A 91 -18.33 8.45 16.90
C THR A 91 -18.72 8.26 15.44
N GLU A 92 -18.19 9.10 14.56
CA GLU A 92 -18.34 8.92 13.11
C GLU A 92 -17.14 8.19 12.48
N SER A 93 -16.21 7.68 13.31
CA SER A 93 -15.07 6.91 12.84
C SER A 93 -15.49 5.51 12.42
N ASP A 94 -15.13 5.11 11.22
CA ASP A 94 -15.28 3.73 10.72
C ASP A 94 -14.54 2.70 11.59
N CYS A 95 -13.40 3.09 12.20
CA CYS A 95 -12.61 2.21 13.07
C CYS A 95 -13.32 1.82 14.37
N GLU A 96 -14.34 2.57 14.81
CA GLU A 96 -15.09 2.26 16.04
C GLU A 96 -15.71 0.87 16.00
N ILE A 97 -16.13 0.39 14.83
CA ILE A 97 -16.76 -0.94 14.67
C ILE A 97 -15.86 -2.08 15.16
N ILE A 98 -14.53 -1.91 15.12
CA ILE A 98 -13.57 -2.90 15.62
C ILE A 98 -13.81 -3.22 17.08
N ILE A 99 -14.08 -2.21 17.91
CA ILE A 99 -14.36 -2.39 19.35
C ILE A 99 -15.68 -3.14 19.55
N HIS A 100 -16.73 -2.76 18.84
CA HIS A 100 -18.06 -3.40 18.98
C HIS A 100 -18.04 -4.87 18.56
N LEU A 101 -17.35 -5.20 17.45
CA LEU A 101 -17.15 -6.58 17.04
C LEU A 101 -16.36 -7.37 18.08
N PHE A 102 -15.26 -6.78 18.58
CA PHE A 102 -14.43 -7.42 19.62
C PHE A 102 -15.20 -7.69 20.91
N LEU A 103 -15.99 -6.72 21.35
CA LEU A 103 -16.82 -6.86 22.56
C LEU A 103 -17.82 -8.00 22.45
N LYS A 104 -18.40 -8.21 21.27
CA LYS A 104 -19.46 -9.20 21.04
C LYS A 104 -18.94 -10.57 20.64
N TYR A 105 -17.91 -10.62 19.80
CA TYR A 105 -17.49 -11.87 19.14
C TYR A 105 -16.03 -12.27 19.42
N GLY A 106 -15.22 -11.42 20.05
CA GLY A 106 -13.78 -11.64 20.23
C GLY A 106 -12.95 -11.35 18.99
N ILE A 107 -11.61 -11.47 19.13
CA ILE A 107 -10.67 -10.98 18.11
C ILE A 107 -10.73 -11.77 16.80
N ASP A 108 -10.84 -13.10 16.87
CA ASP A 108 -10.80 -13.96 15.67
C ASP A 108 -11.95 -13.63 14.73
N GLN A 109 -13.19 -13.58 15.25
CA GLN A 109 -14.36 -13.25 14.44
C GLN A 109 -14.32 -11.78 13.98
N THR A 110 -13.81 -10.86 14.79
CA THR A 110 -13.62 -9.46 14.38
C THR A 110 -12.79 -9.37 13.10
N LEU A 111 -11.60 -9.96 13.10
CA LEU A 111 -10.67 -9.91 11.97
C LEU A 111 -11.22 -10.56 10.69
N VAL A 112 -12.03 -11.61 10.84
CA VAL A 112 -12.70 -12.25 9.69
C VAL A 112 -13.79 -11.35 9.09
N MET A 113 -14.51 -10.59 9.92
CA MET A 113 -15.62 -9.73 9.47
C MET A 113 -15.17 -8.39 8.89
N LEU A 114 -13.99 -7.89 9.24
CA LEU A 114 -13.48 -6.61 8.74
C LEU A 114 -13.14 -6.71 7.24
N ASP A 115 -13.74 -5.86 6.42
CA ASP A 115 -13.32 -5.60 5.04
C ASP A 115 -12.74 -4.18 4.97
N GLY A 116 -11.43 -4.11 4.78
CA GLY A 116 -10.70 -2.84 4.85
C GLY A 116 -9.19 -3.03 4.88
N VAL A 117 -8.51 -1.92 5.06
CA VAL A 117 -7.05 -1.84 5.18
C VAL A 117 -6.71 -1.24 6.54
N PHE A 118 -5.94 -1.94 7.36
CA PHE A 118 -5.73 -1.52 8.74
C PHE A 118 -4.45 -2.07 9.38
N ALA A 119 -3.96 -1.30 10.34
CA ALA A 119 -3.04 -1.73 11.38
C ALA A 119 -3.52 -1.12 12.70
N PHE A 120 -3.74 -1.94 13.73
CA PHE A 120 -4.29 -1.46 14.99
C PHE A 120 -3.61 -2.05 16.22
N VAL A 121 -3.73 -1.33 17.32
CA VAL A 121 -3.50 -1.81 18.69
C VAL A 121 -4.81 -1.65 19.45
N LEU A 122 -5.34 -2.77 19.96
CA LEU A 122 -6.54 -2.83 20.77
C LEU A 122 -6.18 -3.30 22.18
N TYR A 123 -6.41 -2.46 23.18
CA TYR A 123 -6.11 -2.73 24.57
C TYR A 123 -7.41 -2.94 25.35
N ASP A 124 -7.63 -4.17 25.85
CA ASP A 124 -8.76 -4.55 26.71
C ASP A 124 -8.35 -4.39 28.18
N ASN A 125 -8.77 -3.26 28.77
CA ASN A 125 -8.50 -2.92 30.16
C ASN A 125 -9.63 -3.39 31.11
N ARG A 126 -10.62 -4.10 30.61
CA ARG A 126 -11.70 -4.62 31.45
C ARG A 126 -11.15 -5.61 32.49
N LYS A 127 -11.40 -5.33 33.76
CA LYS A 127 -11.00 -6.23 34.84
C LYS A 127 -11.78 -7.54 34.76
N LYS A 128 -11.13 -8.58 34.26
CA LYS A 128 -11.62 -9.96 34.31
C LYS A 128 -11.24 -10.59 35.67
N ASN A 129 -11.90 -11.69 36.04
CA ASN A 129 -11.76 -12.34 37.35
C ASN A 129 -10.32 -12.60 37.84
N ASP A 130 -9.33 -12.55 36.94
CA ASP A 130 -7.92 -12.84 37.22
C ASP A 130 -7.02 -11.60 37.32
N ASN A 131 -7.56 -10.37 37.37
CA ASN A 131 -6.78 -9.11 37.25
C ASN A 131 -5.82 -9.08 36.06
N LYS A 132 -6.26 -9.59 34.92
CA LYS A 132 -5.50 -9.74 33.69
C LYS A 132 -6.02 -8.75 32.65
N THR A 133 -5.12 -7.99 32.06
CA THR A 133 -5.40 -7.13 30.90
C THR A 133 -4.80 -7.72 29.64
N THR A 134 -5.40 -7.45 28.50
CA THR A 134 -5.02 -8.06 27.23
C THR A 134 -4.84 -6.98 26.16
N MET A 135 -3.85 -7.15 25.30
CA MET A 135 -3.65 -6.29 24.13
C MET A 135 -3.57 -7.15 22.89
N TYR A 136 -4.23 -6.71 21.84
CA TYR A 136 -4.16 -7.32 20.52
C TYR A 136 -3.56 -6.31 19.53
N VAL A 137 -2.70 -6.81 18.67
CA VAL A 137 -2.11 -6.05 17.56
C VAL A 137 -2.40 -6.81 16.28
N GLY A 138 -3.03 -6.16 15.31
CA GLY A 138 -3.43 -6.80 14.05
C GLY A 138 -3.10 -5.95 12.84
N ARG A 139 -2.84 -6.61 11.70
CA ARG A 139 -2.56 -5.97 10.42
C ARG A 139 -3.36 -6.61 9.31
N ASP A 140 -3.88 -5.82 8.37
CA ASP A 140 -4.70 -6.27 7.25
C ASP A 140 -4.07 -7.38 6.42
N SER A 141 -4.89 -8.01 5.58
CA SER A 141 -4.58 -9.24 4.85
C SER A 141 -3.34 -9.18 3.95
N LEU A 142 -3.05 -8.02 3.36
CA LEU A 142 -1.94 -7.79 2.43
C LEU A 142 -0.89 -6.82 2.99
N GLY A 143 -1.11 -6.30 4.20
CA GLY A 143 -0.23 -5.34 4.85
C GLY A 143 -0.20 -3.98 4.14
N ILE A 144 -1.34 -3.57 3.58
CA ILE A 144 -1.48 -2.29 2.88
C ILE A 144 -1.16 -1.14 3.84
N ARG A 145 -1.63 -1.23 5.10
CA ARG A 145 -1.21 -0.29 6.13
C ARG A 145 0.09 -0.76 6.77
N PRO A 146 1.15 0.07 6.77
CA PRO A 146 2.43 -0.31 7.37
C PRO A 146 2.31 -0.43 8.88
N LEU A 147 2.99 -1.43 9.42
CA LEU A 147 3.17 -1.64 10.85
C LEU A 147 4.52 -2.29 11.09
N TYR A 148 5.31 -1.67 11.97
CA TYR A 148 6.60 -2.18 12.43
C TYR A 148 6.50 -2.65 13.86
N TYR A 149 7.31 -3.64 14.20
CA TYR A 149 7.38 -4.26 15.52
C TYR A 149 8.82 -4.22 16.03
N LEU A 150 9.03 -3.42 17.07
CA LEU A 150 10.25 -3.44 17.90
C LEU A 150 10.17 -4.63 18.82
N LYS A 151 11.01 -5.64 18.62
CA LYS A 151 11.02 -6.84 19.45
C LYS A 151 12.40 -7.19 19.97
N LYS A 152 12.40 -8.04 20.98
CA LYS A 152 13.61 -8.58 21.56
C LYS A 152 14.09 -9.81 20.82
N LEU A 153 15.43 -9.93 20.66
CA LEU A 153 16.07 -11.05 19.97
C LEU A 153 16.05 -12.38 20.76
N ASN A 154 16.08 -12.32 22.11
CA ASN A 154 16.12 -13.52 22.96
C ASN A 154 14.91 -13.63 23.90
N ALA A 155 14.17 -14.73 23.80
CA ALA A 155 12.90 -14.96 24.52
C ALA A 155 13.02 -15.12 26.06
N HIS A 156 14.23 -15.28 26.61
CA HIS A 156 14.43 -15.62 28.02
C HIS A 156 14.26 -14.47 29.03
N TYR A 157 13.95 -13.25 28.59
CA TYR A 157 13.79 -12.12 29.50
C TYR A 157 12.35 -11.59 29.48
N VAL A 158 11.56 -12.00 30.44
CA VAL A 158 10.24 -11.46 30.75
C VAL A 158 10.39 -9.97 31.13
N HIS A 159 9.44 -9.12 30.71
CA HIS A 159 9.36 -7.71 31.09
C HIS A 159 10.29 -6.72 30.36
N LYS A 160 10.77 -7.02 29.17
CA LYS A 160 11.55 -6.08 28.36
C LYS A 160 10.67 -5.24 27.41
N MET A 161 11.18 -4.06 27.06
CA MET A 161 10.53 -3.14 26.14
C MET A 161 10.22 -3.80 24.80
N PHE A 162 9.09 -3.46 24.23
CA PHE A 162 8.70 -3.73 22.85
C PHE A 162 7.69 -2.67 22.41
N GLY A 163 7.47 -2.55 21.09
CA GLY A 163 6.59 -1.51 20.60
C GLY A 163 6.16 -1.70 19.15
N PHE A 164 5.18 -0.91 18.74
CA PHE A 164 4.59 -0.92 17.41
C PHE A 164 4.48 0.51 16.89
N ALA A 165 4.76 0.70 15.60
CA ALA A 165 4.54 1.98 14.95
C ALA A 165 4.23 1.80 13.46
N SER A 166 3.51 2.75 12.89
CA SER A 166 3.28 2.82 11.44
C SER A 166 4.56 3.11 10.65
N GLU A 167 5.57 3.71 11.30
CA GLU A 167 6.81 4.14 10.68
C GLU A 167 8.02 3.55 11.40
N LEU A 168 9.03 3.07 10.63
CA LEU A 168 10.30 2.57 11.16
C LEU A 168 11.06 3.65 11.94
N LYS A 169 11.03 4.89 11.42
CA LYS A 169 11.67 6.07 12.04
C LYS A 169 11.19 6.37 13.46
N CYS A 170 10.02 5.82 13.84
CA CYS A 170 9.51 5.91 15.21
C CYS A 170 10.11 4.87 16.15
N LEU A 171 10.84 3.87 15.64
CA LEU A 171 11.33 2.73 16.43
C LEU A 171 12.85 2.53 16.36
N ASP A 172 13.54 3.02 15.33
CA ASP A 172 14.95 2.73 15.06
C ASP A 172 15.89 3.10 16.23
N GLU A 173 15.71 4.27 16.85
CA GLU A 173 16.55 4.70 17.98
C GLU A 173 16.39 3.82 19.23
N PHE A 174 15.22 3.17 19.42
CA PHE A 174 15.06 2.23 20.54
C PHE A 174 15.90 0.96 20.36
N VAL A 175 16.17 0.53 19.11
CA VAL A 175 17.16 -0.53 18.84
C VAL A 175 18.54 -0.08 19.29
N GLY A 176 18.87 1.21 19.06
CA GLY A 176 20.14 1.81 19.44
C GLY A 176 20.44 1.79 20.94
N LEU A 177 19.41 1.72 21.81
CA LEU A 177 19.60 1.59 23.26
C LEU A 177 20.31 0.28 23.63
N ASN A 178 20.06 -0.81 22.88
CA ASN A 178 20.80 -2.06 23.01
C ASN A 178 20.68 -2.91 21.71
N PRO A 179 21.54 -2.68 20.71
CA PRO A 179 21.46 -3.33 19.40
C PRO A 179 21.59 -4.86 19.42
N HIS A 180 22.19 -5.42 20.48
CA HIS A 180 22.29 -6.87 20.67
C HIS A 180 21.04 -7.51 21.26
N GLN A 181 20.11 -6.70 21.74
CA GLN A 181 18.88 -7.19 22.38
C GLN A 181 17.62 -6.89 21.57
N TYR A 182 17.59 -5.85 20.77
CA TYR A 182 16.42 -5.39 20.04
C TYR A 182 16.64 -5.42 18.55
N LYS A 183 15.55 -5.65 17.81
CA LYS A 183 15.45 -5.41 16.37
C LYS A 183 14.08 -4.86 16.02
N VAL A 184 13.97 -4.20 14.89
CA VAL A 184 12.69 -3.87 14.27
C VAL A 184 12.47 -4.77 13.06
N GLU A 185 11.25 -5.23 12.88
CA GLU A 185 10.81 -5.93 11.68
C GLU A 185 9.42 -5.44 11.27
N GLN A 186 9.03 -5.67 10.03
CA GLN A 186 7.65 -5.42 9.64
C GLN A 186 6.72 -6.46 10.29
N PHE A 187 5.61 -6.01 10.87
CA PHE A 187 4.57 -6.91 11.40
C PHE A 187 3.93 -7.69 10.25
N LYS A 188 3.80 -8.99 10.41
CA LYS A 188 3.36 -9.89 9.33
C LYS A 188 1.92 -9.61 8.89
N PRO A 189 1.64 -9.41 7.59
CA PRO A 189 0.28 -9.25 7.06
C PRO A 189 -0.63 -10.44 7.34
N GLY A 190 -1.94 -10.18 7.45
CA GLY A 190 -2.94 -11.23 7.67
C GLY A 190 -2.82 -11.94 9.02
N THR A 191 -2.13 -11.31 9.99
CA THR A 191 -1.92 -11.89 11.32
C THR A 191 -2.29 -10.94 12.44
N TYR A 192 -2.49 -11.51 13.63
CA TYR A 192 -2.52 -10.76 14.87
C TYR A 192 -1.61 -11.39 15.92
N SER A 193 -1.20 -10.59 16.91
CA SER A 193 -0.49 -11.05 18.10
C SER A 193 -1.25 -10.64 19.35
N LYS A 194 -1.17 -11.48 20.39
CA LYS A 194 -1.82 -11.28 21.68
C LYS A 194 -0.77 -11.12 22.76
N PHE A 195 -0.93 -10.10 23.58
CA PHE A 195 -0.10 -9.80 24.74
C PHE A 195 -0.96 -9.75 25.99
N GLU A 196 -0.41 -10.15 27.11
CA GLU A 196 -1.08 -10.12 28.40
C GLU A 196 -0.19 -9.46 29.45
N SER A 197 -0.84 -8.72 30.35
CA SER A 197 -0.20 -8.19 31.55
C SER A 197 -0.93 -8.73 32.78
N PHE A 198 -0.14 -9.18 33.74
CA PHE A 198 -0.65 -9.80 34.98
C PHE A 198 0.09 -9.20 36.17
N ARG A 199 -0.50 -9.06 37.31
CA ARG A 199 -0.06 -8.55 38.64
C ARG A 199 1.19 -7.63 38.66
N SER A 200 2.21 -7.90 37.89
CA SER A 200 3.45 -7.07 37.74
C SER A 200 3.27 -5.86 36.83
N ASN A 201 2.10 -5.72 36.19
CA ASN A 201 1.81 -4.74 35.14
C ASN A 201 2.76 -4.82 33.92
N ALA A 202 3.64 -5.82 33.84
CA ALA A 202 4.52 -6.00 32.70
C ALA A 202 3.85 -6.85 31.62
N TRP A 203 4.00 -6.41 30.38
CA TRP A 203 3.43 -7.06 29.21
C TRP A 203 4.32 -8.19 28.72
N SER A 204 3.71 -9.30 28.34
CA SER A 204 4.37 -10.45 27.68
C SER A 204 3.54 -10.97 26.52
N ILE A 205 4.22 -11.48 25.49
CA ILE A 205 3.57 -12.10 24.34
C ILE A 205 3.01 -13.48 24.73
N VAL A 206 1.78 -13.77 24.32
CA VAL A 206 1.10 -15.06 24.54
C VAL A 206 0.85 -15.77 23.23
N VAL A 207 0.50 -14.99 22.18
CA VAL A 207 0.31 -15.50 20.81
C VAL A 207 1.07 -14.59 19.88
N GLU A 208 1.93 -15.13 19.04
CA GLU A 208 2.70 -14.39 18.03
C GLU A 208 2.26 -14.79 16.63
N ASN A 209 1.91 -13.80 15.80
CA ASN A 209 1.58 -13.97 14.39
C ASN A 209 0.50 -15.04 14.11
N GLN A 210 -0.57 -15.05 14.90
CA GLN A 210 -1.73 -15.89 14.61
C GLN A 210 -2.35 -15.46 13.28
N VAL A 211 -2.38 -16.38 12.34
CA VAL A 211 -2.91 -16.13 10.99
C VAL A 211 -4.44 -16.11 11.04
N PHE A 212 -5.05 -15.07 10.49
CA PHE A 212 -6.51 -14.99 10.29
C PHE A 212 -6.90 -14.93 8.81
N PHE A 213 -5.94 -14.66 7.91
CA PHE A 213 -6.17 -14.62 6.47
C PHE A 213 -4.98 -15.18 5.70
N VAL A 214 -5.25 -16.09 4.77
CA VAL A 214 -4.30 -16.59 3.77
C VAL A 214 -5.04 -16.75 2.45
N PRO A 215 -4.57 -16.19 1.34
CA PRO A 215 -5.07 -16.52 0.02
C PRO A 215 -4.75 -17.98 -0.32
N THR A 216 -5.72 -18.88 -0.17
CA THR A 216 -5.52 -20.31 -0.44
C THR A 216 -5.59 -20.60 -1.93
N PHE A 217 -4.93 -21.68 -2.38
CA PHE A 217 -5.10 -22.21 -3.72
C PHE A 217 -6.45 -22.91 -3.82
N SER A 218 -7.43 -22.19 -4.35
CA SER A 218 -8.79 -22.69 -4.57
C SER A 218 -9.38 -21.92 -5.74
N TYR A 219 -9.99 -22.63 -6.69
CA TYR A 219 -10.65 -22.00 -7.83
C TYR A 219 -11.95 -22.69 -8.19
N GLU A 220 -12.82 -21.94 -8.84
CA GLU A 220 -14.10 -22.42 -9.36
C GLU A 220 -13.89 -23.40 -10.50
N THR A 221 -14.44 -24.61 -10.40
CA THR A 221 -14.27 -25.67 -11.42
C THR A 221 -15.18 -25.50 -12.63
N ASN A 222 -16.28 -24.77 -12.49
CA ASN A 222 -17.30 -24.59 -13.53
C ASN A 222 -17.23 -23.25 -14.26
N VAL A 223 -16.13 -22.51 -14.09
CA VAL A 223 -15.92 -21.23 -14.79
C VAL A 223 -15.66 -21.52 -16.27
N MET A 224 -16.39 -20.85 -17.14
CA MET A 224 -16.14 -20.84 -18.59
C MET A 224 -15.46 -19.53 -18.99
N PHE A 225 -14.63 -19.60 -20.02
CA PHE A 225 -13.97 -18.41 -20.58
C PHE A 225 -14.93 -17.74 -21.58
N ASP A 226 -15.93 -17.05 -21.04
CA ASP A 226 -17.03 -16.46 -21.77
C ASP A 226 -17.34 -15.03 -21.26
N ARG A 227 -18.44 -14.47 -21.79
CA ARG A 227 -18.90 -13.13 -21.44
C ARG A 227 -19.19 -12.97 -19.95
N ASP A 228 -19.71 -14.01 -19.29
CA ASP A 228 -20.06 -13.94 -17.87
C ASP A 228 -18.82 -13.77 -17.00
N LEU A 229 -17.72 -14.45 -17.33
CA LEU A 229 -16.43 -14.25 -16.65
C LEU A 229 -15.94 -12.82 -16.77
N PHE A 230 -15.99 -12.24 -17.98
CA PHE A 230 -15.57 -10.86 -18.22
C PHE A 230 -16.45 -9.86 -17.45
N THR A 231 -17.77 -10.03 -17.52
CA THR A 231 -18.75 -9.19 -16.82
C THR A 231 -18.56 -9.27 -15.30
N ASN A 232 -18.42 -10.47 -14.75
CA ASN A 232 -18.23 -10.65 -13.31
C ASN A 232 -16.90 -10.02 -12.82
N THR A 233 -15.84 -10.12 -13.63
CA THR A 233 -14.55 -9.51 -13.31
C THR A 233 -14.64 -7.98 -13.27
N SER A 234 -15.30 -7.37 -14.25
CA SER A 234 -15.48 -5.91 -14.29
C SER A 234 -16.38 -5.42 -13.17
N LEU A 235 -17.48 -6.14 -12.86
CA LEU A 235 -18.39 -5.81 -11.75
C LEU A 235 -17.69 -5.92 -10.39
N ALA A 236 -16.84 -6.94 -10.19
CA ALA A 236 -16.10 -7.12 -8.95
C ALA A 236 -15.14 -5.93 -8.67
N LEU A 237 -14.36 -5.48 -9.66
CA LEU A 237 -13.49 -4.32 -9.53
C LEU A 237 -14.30 -3.03 -9.36
N SER A 238 -15.38 -2.85 -10.13
CA SER A 238 -16.27 -1.68 -10.01
C SER A 238 -16.87 -1.59 -8.61
N SER A 239 -17.26 -2.73 -8.01
CA SER A 239 -17.78 -2.81 -6.65
C SER A 239 -16.71 -2.42 -5.61
N ALA A 240 -15.45 -2.84 -5.80
CA ALA A 240 -14.34 -2.46 -4.95
C ALA A 240 -14.11 -0.94 -4.97
N VAL A 241 -14.06 -0.34 -6.16
CA VAL A 241 -13.92 1.12 -6.30
C VAL A 241 -15.09 1.84 -5.64
N LYS A 242 -16.34 1.41 -5.90
CA LYS A 242 -17.55 2.03 -5.32
C LYS A 242 -17.53 2.00 -3.79
N ARG A 243 -17.17 0.86 -3.16
CA ARG A 243 -17.06 0.77 -1.70
C ARG A 243 -16.02 1.75 -1.16
N GLN A 244 -14.86 1.80 -1.79
CA GLN A 244 -13.77 2.69 -1.36
C GLN A 244 -14.12 4.17 -1.58
N CYS A 245 -14.81 4.54 -2.66
CA CYS A 245 -15.31 5.90 -2.87
C CYS A 245 -16.38 6.30 -1.82
N GLY A 246 -17.23 5.35 -1.41
CA GLY A 246 -18.28 5.60 -0.41
C GLY A 246 -17.78 5.69 1.03
N ALA A 247 -16.55 5.26 1.31
CA ALA A 247 -15.96 5.24 2.65
C ALA A 247 -15.06 6.46 2.93
N THR A 248 -15.50 7.66 2.56
CA THR A 248 -14.79 8.91 2.84
C THR A 248 -15.72 10.11 2.85
N GLN A 249 -15.43 11.07 3.73
CA GLN A 249 -16.07 12.40 3.76
C GLN A 249 -15.16 13.48 3.14
N ARG A 250 -13.98 13.08 2.61
CA ARG A 250 -13.01 13.98 1.98
C ARG A 250 -13.08 13.89 0.46
N GLN A 251 -12.67 14.97 -0.20
CA GLN A 251 -12.50 15.01 -1.65
C GLN A 251 -11.48 13.95 -2.10
N VAL A 252 -11.81 13.30 -3.22
CA VAL A 252 -10.98 12.27 -3.84
C VAL A 252 -10.26 12.79 -5.09
N ALA A 253 -9.09 12.24 -5.38
CA ALA A 253 -8.37 12.45 -6.62
C ALA A 253 -7.75 11.13 -7.09
N CYS A 254 -7.26 11.07 -8.33
CA CYS A 254 -6.57 9.90 -8.87
C CYS A 254 -5.18 10.25 -9.39
N LEU A 255 -4.22 9.34 -9.17
CA LEU A 255 -2.98 9.32 -9.94
C LEU A 255 -3.27 8.70 -11.31
N LEU A 256 -2.81 9.33 -12.37
CA LEU A 256 -3.11 8.95 -13.75
C LEU A 256 -1.83 8.95 -14.60
N SER A 257 -1.27 7.77 -14.87
CA SER A 257 -0.09 7.61 -15.75
C SER A 257 -0.47 7.34 -17.22
N GLY A 258 -1.77 7.18 -17.52
CA GLY A 258 -2.23 6.73 -18.83
C GLY A 258 -1.89 5.27 -19.15
N GLY A 259 -1.37 4.49 -18.18
CA GLY A 259 -1.32 3.04 -18.21
C GLY A 259 -2.69 2.44 -17.93
N LEU A 260 -2.89 1.15 -18.27
CA LEU A 260 -4.17 0.47 -18.08
C LEU A 260 -4.72 0.63 -16.66
N ASP A 261 -3.90 0.32 -15.66
CA ASP A 261 -4.32 0.16 -14.27
C ASP A 261 -4.82 1.47 -13.68
N SER A 262 -4.00 2.52 -13.75
CA SER A 262 -4.36 3.86 -13.27
C SER A 262 -5.54 4.44 -14.04
N SER A 263 -5.64 4.16 -15.35
CA SER A 263 -6.73 4.65 -16.19
C SER A 263 -8.06 3.96 -15.87
N LEU A 264 -8.07 2.65 -15.61
CA LEU A 264 -9.28 1.92 -15.18
C LEU A 264 -9.78 2.44 -13.84
N ILE A 265 -8.87 2.61 -12.86
CA ILE A 265 -9.26 3.17 -11.55
C ILE A 265 -9.80 4.59 -11.71
N ALA A 266 -9.10 5.46 -12.44
CA ALA A 266 -9.58 6.82 -12.67
C ALA A 266 -10.94 6.86 -13.37
N ALA A 267 -11.17 5.99 -14.36
CA ALA A 267 -12.45 5.89 -15.05
C ALA A 267 -13.59 5.45 -14.13
N LEU A 268 -13.37 4.41 -13.30
CA LEU A 268 -14.37 3.91 -12.35
C LEU A 268 -14.65 4.92 -11.21
N VAL A 269 -13.63 5.61 -10.71
CA VAL A 269 -13.79 6.71 -9.74
C VAL A 269 -14.55 7.87 -10.38
N ASN A 270 -14.28 8.19 -11.65
CA ASN A 270 -14.99 9.23 -12.38
C ASN A 270 -16.49 8.93 -12.55
N GLU A 271 -16.85 7.66 -12.80
CA GLU A 271 -18.26 7.23 -12.82
C GLU A 271 -18.95 7.49 -11.47
N HIS A 272 -18.24 7.22 -10.36
CA HIS A 272 -18.76 7.56 -9.03
C HIS A 272 -18.88 9.08 -8.82
N CYS A 273 -17.91 9.86 -9.25
CA CYS A 273 -17.95 11.32 -9.15
C CYS A 273 -19.12 11.91 -9.96
N LYS A 274 -19.28 11.47 -11.22
CA LYS A 274 -20.42 11.88 -12.09
C LYS A 274 -21.77 11.57 -11.45
N ALA A 275 -21.93 10.39 -10.84
CA ALA A 275 -23.17 10.00 -10.16
C ALA A 275 -23.50 10.88 -8.92
N ASN A 276 -22.54 11.66 -8.43
CA ASN A 276 -22.68 12.57 -7.31
C ASN A 276 -22.48 14.07 -7.71
N ASP A 277 -22.54 14.38 -9.01
CA ASP A 277 -22.36 15.73 -9.56
C ASP A 277 -20.99 16.36 -9.19
N LEU A 278 -19.93 15.53 -9.06
CA LEU A 278 -18.57 15.96 -8.74
C LEU A 278 -17.67 15.86 -9.97
N VAL A 279 -16.67 16.74 -10.07
CA VAL A 279 -15.62 16.69 -11.07
C VAL A 279 -14.38 16.05 -10.44
N LEU A 280 -13.91 14.95 -11.03
CA LEU A 280 -12.71 14.25 -10.55
C LEU A 280 -11.44 15.04 -10.89
N GLU A 281 -10.57 15.24 -9.90
CA GLU A 281 -9.20 15.68 -10.11
C GLU A 281 -8.30 14.49 -10.44
N THR A 282 -7.45 14.65 -11.46
CA THR A 282 -6.46 13.65 -11.85
C THR A 282 -5.07 14.27 -11.99
N TYR A 283 -4.04 13.53 -11.59
CA TYR A 283 -2.66 14.02 -11.55
C TYR A 283 -1.72 13.05 -12.25
N SER A 284 -0.88 13.58 -13.13
CA SER A 284 0.24 12.86 -13.74
C SER A 284 1.55 13.55 -13.44
N ILE A 285 2.66 12.82 -13.52
CA ILE A 285 4.00 13.36 -13.30
C ILE A 285 4.97 12.76 -14.31
N GLY A 286 5.93 13.57 -14.76
CA GLY A 286 6.98 13.11 -15.64
C GLY A 286 7.94 14.21 -16.09
N LEU A 287 9.00 13.81 -16.76
CA LEU A 287 9.90 14.71 -17.46
C LEU A 287 9.19 15.28 -18.71
N VAL A 288 9.66 16.40 -19.20
CA VAL A 288 9.17 16.97 -20.48
C VAL A 288 9.24 15.92 -21.58
N GLY A 289 8.11 15.67 -22.25
CA GLY A 289 8.02 14.68 -23.33
C GLY A 289 7.89 13.23 -22.88
N SER A 290 7.58 12.97 -21.60
CA SER A 290 7.34 11.61 -21.12
C SER A 290 6.11 10.97 -21.79
N GLU A 291 6.18 9.65 -21.98
CA GLU A 291 5.07 8.88 -22.56
C GLU A 291 3.84 8.90 -21.65
N ASP A 292 4.04 8.81 -20.35
CA ASP A 292 2.94 8.77 -19.38
C ASP A 292 2.13 10.07 -19.38
N LEU A 293 2.76 11.24 -19.46
CA LEU A 293 2.04 12.52 -19.57
C LEU A 293 1.16 12.56 -20.83
N LYS A 294 1.70 12.08 -21.96
CA LYS A 294 0.96 12.04 -23.24
C LYS A 294 -0.30 11.16 -23.13
N TYR A 295 -0.17 9.95 -22.61
CA TYR A 295 -1.30 9.03 -22.49
C TYR A 295 -2.26 9.44 -21.37
N ALA A 296 -1.78 9.99 -20.26
CA ALA A 296 -2.62 10.54 -19.21
C ALA A 296 -3.53 11.66 -19.73
N ARG A 297 -3.02 12.56 -20.56
CA ARG A 297 -3.81 13.63 -21.19
C ARG A 297 -4.91 13.07 -22.10
N ILE A 298 -4.64 11.99 -22.85
CA ILE A 298 -5.66 11.33 -23.68
C ILE A 298 -6.79 10.78 -22.81
N VAL A 299 -6.46 10.11 -21.71
CA VAL A 299 -7.45 9.57 -20.77
C VAL A 299 -8.24 10.69 -20.10
N ALA A 300 -7.56 11.71 -19.59
CA ALA A 300 -8.19 12.84 -18.93
C ALA A 300 -9.20 13.57 -19.83
N ASN A 301 -8.82 13.82 -21.09
CA ASN A 301 -9.71 14.41 -22.08
C ASN A 301 -10.93 13.52 -22.38
N TYR A 302 -10.74 12.20 -22.47
CA TYR A 302 -11.82 11.25 -22.73
C TYR A 302 -12.81 11.18 -21.56
N LEU A 303 -12.31 11.18 -20.32
CA LEU A 303 -13.11 11.12 -19.10
C LEU A 303 -13.73 12.47 -18.71
N GLY A 304 -13.16 13.59 -19.21
CA GLY A 304 -13.58 14.93 -18.82
C GLY A 304 -13.16 15.31 -17.39
N THR A 305 -11.99 14.86 -16.93
CA THR A 305 -11.46 15.16 -15.59
C THR A 305 -10.74 16.50 -15.54
N ASN A 306 -10.64 17.08 -14.33
CA ASN A 306 -9.75 18.21 -14.06
C ASN A 306 -8.31 17.70 -13.92
N HIS A 307 -7.55 17.73 -14.99
CA HIS A 307 -6.23 17.08 -15.08
C HIS A 307 -5.07 18.06 -14.92
N THR A 308 -4.14 17.72 -14.02
CA THR A 308 -2.89 18.45 -13.81
C THR A 308 -1.68 17.58 -14.13
N GLU A 309 -0.80 18.12 -14.99
CA GLU A 309 0.50 17.51 -15.30
C GLU A 309 1.59 18.18 -14.46
N VAL A 310 2.23 17.40 -13.60
CA VAL A 310 3.38 17.83 -12.79
C VAL A 310 4.65 17.57 -13.58
N ILE A 311 5.22 18.63 -14.15
CA ILE A 311 6.47 18.52 -14.92
C ILE A 311 7.64 18.69 -13.97
N VAL A 312 8.56 17.73 -14.00
CA VAL A 312 9.77 17.71 -13.19
C VAL A 312 11.03 17.56 -14.06
N THR A 313 12.17 17.90 -13.52
CA THR A 313 13.48 17.76 -14.14
C THR A 313 14.20 16.50 -13.65
N GLU A 314 15.22 16.04 -14.40
CA GLU A 314 16.11 14.95 -13.96
C GLU A 314 16.79 15.29 -12.62
N GLN A 315 17.14 16.55 -12.41
CA GLN A 315 17.78 17.00 -11.17
C GLN A 315 16.81 16.94 -9.97
N GLU A 316 15.57 17.37 -10.14
CA GLU A 316 14.55 17.27 -9.05
C GLU A 316 14.28 15.82 -8.68
N MET A 317 14.22 14.90 -9.67
CA MET A 317 14.11 13.46 -9.41
C MET A 317 15.29 12.95 -8.59
N PHE A 318 16.51 13.34 -8.95
CA PHE A 318 17.73 12.93 -8.25
C PHE A 318 17.81 13.52 -6.85
N ASP A 319 17.51 14.79 -6.69
CA ASP A 319 17.56 15.49 -5.40
C ASP A 319 16.49 14.97 -4.40
N ALA A 320 15.41 14.37 -4.89
CA ALA A 320 14.39 13.76 -4.06
C ALA A 320 14.83 12.43 -3.40
N ILE A 321 15.89 11.76 -3.91
CA ILE A 321 16.30 10.43 -3.45
C ILE A 321 16.45 10.33 -1.92
N PRO A 322 17.17 11.22 -1.22
CA PRO A 322 17.33 11.10 0.23
C PRO A 322 16.00 11.17 0.98
N MET A 323 15.12 12.09 0.58
CA MET A 323 13.81 12.25 1.23
C MET A 323 12.86 11.09 0.89
N VAL A 324 12.95 10.53 -0.31
CA VAL A 324 12.21 9.33 -0.69
C VAL A 324 12.64 8.14 0.17
N ILE A 325 13.95 7.89 0.31
CA ILE A 325 14.47 6.81 1.16
C ILE A 325 14.00 6.98 2.61
N TYR A 326 14.05 8.21 3.14
CA TYR A 326 13.55 8.50 4.48
C TYR A 326 12.04 8.29 4.61
N ALA A 327 11.26 8.65 3.58
CA ALA A 327 9.81 8.49 3.56
C ALA A 327 9.40 7.02 3.47
N ILE A 328 9.93 6.28 2.48
CA ILE A 328 9.54 4.88 2.24
C ILE A 328 10.20 3.88 3.20
N GLU A 329 11.31 4.27 3.85
CA GLU A 329 12.04 3.42 4.80
C GLU A 329 12.53 2.11 4.16
N SER A 330 13.01 2.21 2.92
CA SER A 330 13.56 1.11 2.13
C SER A 330 14.74 1.59 1.28
N TYR A 331 15.63 0.65 0.94
CA TYR A 331 16.73 0.87 0.00
C TYR A 331 16.68 -0.08 -1.20
N ASP A 332 15.52 -0.72 -1.44
CA ASP A 332 15.30 -1.51 -2.65
C ASP A 332 15.28 -0.61 -3.88
N THR A 333 16.09 -0.95 -4.87
CA THR A 333 16.31 -0.11 -6.06
C THR A 333 15.04 0.10 -6.87
N THR A 334 14.25 -0.96 -7.10
CA THR A 334 12.99 -0.88 -7.84
C THR A 334 12.00 0.02 -7.12
N THR A 335 11.87 -0.18 -5.81
CA THR A 335 10.97 0.60 -4.96
C THR A 335 11.34 2.08 -4.96
N ILE A 336 12.64 2.43 -4.84
CA ILE A 336 13.08 3.84 -4.85
C ILE A 336 12.78 4.48 -6.21
N ARG A 337 13.17 3.86 -7.32
CA ARG A 337 12.92 4.40 -8.67
C ARG A 337 11.44 4.70 -8.90
N ALA A 338 10.55 3.78 -8.52
CA ALA A 338 9.11 3.96 -8.64
C ALA A 338 8.54 4.97 -7.62
N SER A 339 9.23 5.18 -6.51
CA SER A 339 8.79 6.12 -5.46
C SER A 339 9.03 7.58 -5.80
N LEU A 340 10.02 7.91 -6.61
CA LEU A 340 10.39 9.30 -6.91
C LEU A 340 9.20 10.10 -7.46
N GLY A 341 8.53 9.57 -8.48
CA GLY A 341 7.34 10.20 -9.04
C GLY A 341 6.17 10.26 -8.04
N ASN A 342 5.91 9.16 -7.32
CA ASN A 342 4.82 9.13 -6.34
C ASN A 342 5.02 10.14 -5.21
N TYR A 343 6.25 10.28 -4.71
CA TYR A 343 6.58 11.24 -3.65
C TYR A 343 6.40 12.69 -4.13
N LEU A 344 6.95 13.02 -5.31
CA LEU A 344 6.87 14.38 -5.85
C LEU A 344 5.44 14.79 -6.22
N VAL A 345 4.64 13.89 -6.83
CA VAL A 345 3.23 14.18 -7.12
C VAL A 345 2.39 14.28 -5.84
N GLY A 346 2.66 13.44 -4.84
CA GLY A 346 2.02 13.53 -3.53
C GLY A 346 2.29 14.86 -2.85
N LYS A 347 3.53 15.34 -2.90
CA LYS A 347 3.91 16.68 -2.42
C LYS A 347 3.11 17.77 -3.14
N TYR A 348 3.09 17.73 -4.47
CA TYR A 348 2.34 18.71 -5.27
C TYR A 348 0.86 18.74 -4.91
N ILE A 349 0.21 17.57 -4.83
CA ILE A 349 -1.23 17.48 -4.48
C ILE A 349 -1.48 18.08 -3.10
N SER A 350 -0.65 17.79 -2.10
CA SER A 350 -0.83 18.31 -0.75
C SER A 350 -0.73 19.82 -0.64
N GLU A 351 0.01 20.46 -1.55
CA GLU A 351 0.24 21.90 -1.61
C GLU A 351 -0.80 22.65 -2.48
N HIS A 352 -1.50 21.97 -3.41
CA HIS A 352 -2.31 22.60 -4.44
C HIS A 352 -3.75 22.07 -4.54
N SER A 353 -4.15 21.09 -3.73
CA SER A 353 -5.48 20.48 -3.76
C SER A 353 -6.06 20.28 -2.37
N GLU A 354 -7.38 20.35 -2.28
CA GLU A 354 -8.14 19.97 -1.07
C GLU A 354 -8.37 18.45 -0.96
N ALA A 355 -8.06 17.70 -2.00
CA ALA A 355 -8.17 16.25 -1.97
C ALA A 355 -7.29 15.64 -0.88
N LYS A 356 -7.85 14.69 -0.13
CA LYS A 356 -7.12 13.94 0.91
C LYS A 356 -7.03 12.45 0.61
N VAL A 357 -7.89 11.94 -0.27
CA VAL A 357 -7.93 10.54 -0.67
C VAL A 357 -7.48 10.40 -2.12
N ILE A 358 -6.43 9.63 -2.34
CA ILE A 358 -5.76 9.52 -3.64
C ILE A 358 -5.84 8.08 -4.14
N PHE A 359 -6.65 7.84 -5.16
CA PHE A 359 -6.77 6.53 -5.80
C PHE A 359 -5.63 6.28 -6.78
N ASN A 360 -5.14 5.05 -6.82
CA ASN A 360 -4.13 4.61 -7.78
C ASN A 360 -4.35 3.17 -8.26
N GLY A 361 -3.55 2.73 -9.23
CA GLY A 361 -3.64 1.40 -9.85
C GLY A 361 -2.69 0.35 -9.26
N ASP A 362 -2.05 0.61 -8.13
CA ASP A 362 -1.07 -0.32 -7.53
C ASP A 362 -1.74 -1.64 -7.12
N GLY A 363 -1.00 -2.74 -7.23
CA GLY A 363 -1.47 -4.10 -6.98
C GLY A 363 -2.02 -4.84 -8.20
N ALA A 364 -2.30 -4.13 -9.31
CA ALA A 364 -2.82 -4.74 -10.52
C ALA A 364 -1.81 -5.68 -11.19
N ASP A 365 -0.53 -5.33 -11.19
CA ASP A 365 0.53 -6.15 -11.79
C ASP A 365 0.74 -7.44 -11.01
N GLU A 366 0.74 -7.37 -9.69
CA GLU A 366 0.92 -8.50 -8.78
C GLU A 366 -0.26 -9.46 -8.86
N LEU A 367 -1.49 -8.94 -8.81
CA LEU A 367 -2.71 -9.74 -8.82
C LEU A 367 -2.98 -10.37 -10.19
N CYS A 368 -2.82 -9.60 -11.27
CA CYS A 368 -3.21 -10.00 -12.62
C CYS A 368 -2.04 -10.52 -13.47
N GLY A 369 -0.84 -10.66 -12.91
CA GLY A 369 0.34 -11.12 -13.65
C GLY A 369 0.77 -10.15 -14.74
N GLY A 370 0.77 -8.84 -14.44
CA GLY A 370 0.98 -7.78 -15.43
C GLY A 370 2.44 -7.48 -15.76
N TYR A 371 3.38 -8.02 -15.03
CA TYR A 371 4.79 -7.81 -15.32
C TYR A 371 5.24 -8.54 -16.58
N LEU A 372 6.03 -7.89 -17.44
CA LEU A 372 6.45 -8.47 -18.73
C LEU A 372 7.20 -9.80 -18.60
N TYR A 373 7.96 -10.01 -17.52
CA TYR A 373 8.63 -11.28 -17.29
C TYR A 373 7.66 -12.47 -17.11
N MET A 374 6.39 -12.22 -16.77
CA MET A 374 5.37 -13.27 -16.63
C MET A 374 5.06 -13.99 -17.95
N HIS A 375 5.37 -13.37 -19.12
CA HIS A 375 5.35 -14.06 -20.41
C HIS A 375 6.32 -15.25 -20.50
N GLN A 376 7.37 -15.25 -19.66
CA GLN A 376 8.36 -16.32 -19.59
C GLN A 376 8.03 -17.38 -18.53
N CYS A 377 6.90 -17.21 -17.83
CA CYS A 377 6.44 -18.18 -16.86
C CYS A 377 6.26 -19.57 -17.50
N PRO A 378 6.79 -20.65 -16.90
CA PRO A 378 6.80 -21.99 -17.54
C PRO A 378 5.40 -22.53 -17.81
N ASP A 379 4.49 -22.44 -16.85
CA ASP A 379 3.14 -22.99 -16.89
C ASP A 379 2.16 -22.23 -15.99
N ASP A 380 0.91 -22.65 -15.96
CA ASP A 380 -0.17 -22.01 -15.20
C ASP A 380 0.01 -22.10 -13.68
N ILE A 381 0.61 -23.15 -13.19
CA ILE A 381 0.84 -23.34 -11.75
C ILE A 381 1.94 -22.39 -11.27
N GLU A 382 3.04 -22.28 -12.02
CA GLU A 382 4.09 -21.30 -11.71
C GLU A 382 3.59 -19.87 -11.89
N PHE A 383 2.69 -19.60 -12.84
CA PHE A 383 2.02 -18.30 -12.96
C PHE A 383 1.21 -17.96 -11.70
N ASP A 384 0.37 -18.86 -11.21
CA ASP A 384 -0.41 -18.65 -9.98
C ASP A 384 0.52 -18.54 -8.75
N ARG A 385 1.55 -19.39 -8.67
CA ARG A 385 2.52 -19.36 -7.58
C ARG A 385 3.26 -18.02 -7.50
N GLU A 386 3.69 -17.50 -8.64
CA GLU A 386 4.37 -16.20 -8.71
C GLU A 386 3.44 -15.04 -8.36
N THR A 387 2.20 -15.05 -8.86
CA THR A 387 1.17 -14.08 -8.49
C THR A 387 0.95 -14.04 -6.98
N ARG A 388 0.83 -15.21 -6.33
CA ARG A 388 0.65 -15.29 -4.87
C ARG A 388 1.89 -14.87 -4.10
N ARG A 389 3.10 -15.17 -4.61
CA ARG A 389 4.36 -14.70 -4.01
C ARG A 389 4.42 -13.17 -4.05
N LEU A 390 4.12 -12.57 -5.20
CA LEU A 390 4.10 -11.11 -5.36
C LEU A 390 3.11 -10.46 -4.37
N LEU A 391 1.89 -10.99 -4.25
CA LEU A 391 0.90 -10.50 -3.29
C LEU A 391 1.33 -10.69 -1.83
N ASN A 392 2.00 -11.81 -1.52
CA ASN A 392 2.50 -12.06 -0.17
C ASN A 392 3.62 -11.09 0.25
N ASP A 393 4.43 -10.66 -0.71
CA ASP A 393 5.60 -9.80 -0.49
C ASP A 393 5.30 -8.32 -0.76
N ILE A 394 4.11 -7.99 -1.28
CA ILE A 394 3.74 -6.64 -1.76
C ILE A 394 3.92 -5.55 -0.68
N TYR A 395 3.74 -5.92 0.60
CA TYR A 395 3.87 -5.01 1.74
C TYR A 395 5.30 -4.50 1.96
N MET A 396 6.29 -5.16 1.37
CA MET A 396 7.71 -4.77 1.43
C MET A 396 8.13 -3.88 0.25
N PHE A 397 7.34 -3.86 -0.83
CA PHE A 397 7.67 -3.23 -2.11
C PHE A 397 6.57 -2.25 -2.56
N ASP A 398 5.63 -2.68 -3.40
CA ASP A 398 4.71 -1.79 -4.09
C ASP A 398 3.74 -1.05 -3.17
N VAL A 399 3.07 -1.73 -2.23
CA VAL A 399 2.18 -1.01 -1.29
C VAL A 399 2.94 -0.24 -0.24
N LEU A 400 4.19 -0.63 0.09
CA LEU A 400 5.03 0.16 0.98
C LEU A 400 5.28 1.55 0.38
N ARG A 401 5.72 1.60 -0.90
CA ARG A 401 5.94 2.86 -1.61
C ARG A 401 4.64 3.64 -1.83
N SER A 402 3.58 2.94 -2.26
CA SER A 402 2.27 3.56 -2.51
C SER A 402 1.73 4.25 -1.26
N ASP A 403 1.75 3.56 -0.12
CA ASP A 403 1.33 4.12 1.16
C ASP A 403 2.25 5.28 1.59
N LYS A 404 3.55 5.04 1.72
CA LYS A 404 4.47 5.96 2.38
C LYS A 404 4.80 7.22 1.58
N CYS A 405 4.87 7.13 0.24
CA CYS A 405 5.09 8.31 -0.59
C CYS A 405 3.93 9.31 -0.45
N ILE A 406 2.71 8.82 -0.47
CA ILE A 406 1.50 9.65 -0.42
C ILE A 406 1.22 10.11 1.01
N SER A 407 1.31 9.19 1.99
CA SER A 407 1.01 9.52 3.39
C SER A 407 2.03 10.44 4.06
N SER A 408 3.27 10.50 3.57
CA SER A 408 4.28 11.45 4.05
C SER A 408 3.91 12.91 3.82
N HIS A 409 2.90 13.16 3.00
CA HIS A 409 2.34 14.48 2.68
C HIS A 409 0.94 14.71 3.29
N GLY A 410 0.51 13.88 4.26
CA GLY A 410 -0.81 14.00 4.87
C GLY A 410 -1.95 13.69 3.90
N LEU A 411 -1.77 12.69 3.03
CA LEU A 411 -2.75 12.20 2.08
C LEU A 411 -2.99 10.69 2.33
N GLU A 412 -4.10 10.16 1.82
CA GLU A 412 -4.46 8.75 1.94
C GLU A 412 -4.49 8.05 0.59
N PRO A 413 -3.57 7.11 0.29
CA PRO A 413 -3.67 6.29 -0.91
C PRO A 413 -4.74 5.19 -0.75
N ARG A 414 -5.46 4.92 -1.85
CA ARG A 414 -6.39 3.80 -2.01
C ARG A 414 -6.06 2.98 -3.23
N THR A 415 -6.03 1.65 -3.03
CA THR A 415 -5.57 0.66 -4.01
C THR A 415 -6.68 -0.38 -4.28
N PRO A 416 -7.71 -0.07 -5.11
CA PRO A 416 -8.86 -0.94 -5.30
C PRO A 416 -8.55 -2.33 -5.86
N PHE A 417 -7.46 -2.50 -6.61
CA PHE A 417 -7.00 -3.82 -7.05
C PHE A 417 -6.64 -4.77 -5.90
N LEU A 418 -6.32 -4.21 -4.74
CA LEU A 418 -6.00 -4.96 -3.52
C LEU A 418 -7.18 -5.05 -2.54
N ASP A 419 -8.39 -4.67 -2.98
CA ASP A 419 -9.61 -4.93 -2.23
C ASP A 419 -9.74 -6.43 -1.95
N ARG A 420 -9.98 -6.80 -0.69
CA ARG A 420 -10.00 -8.20 -0.25
C ARG A 420 -10.98 -9.06 -1.06
N SER A 421 -12.17 -8.52 -1.33
CA SER A 421 -13.20 -9.25 -2.08
C SER A 421 -12.79 -9.42 -3.55
N PHE A 422 -12.21 -8.39 -4.16
CA PHE A 422 -11.71 -8.47 -5.54
C PHE A 422 -10.52 -9.44 -5.65
N VAL A 423 -9.56 -9.39 -4.74
CA VAL A 423 -8.42 -10.32 -4.71
C VAL A 423 -8.90 -11.77 -4.60
N ASN A 424 -9.81 -12.06 -3.65
CA ASN A 424 -10.35 -13.40 -3.48
C ASN A 424 -11.09 -13.88 -4.73
N TYR A 425 -11.94 -13.03 -5.32
CA TYR A 425 -12.64 -13.34 -6.57
C TYR A 425 -11.65 -13.62 -7.70
N TYR A 426 -10.70 -12.73 -7.95
CA TYR A 426 -9.76 -12.86 -9.06
C TYR A 426 -8.88 -14.12 -8.93
N LEU A 427 -8.42 -14.43 -7.73
CA LEU A 427 -7.63 -15.64 -7.45
C LEU A 427 -8.47 -16.93 -7.50
N SER A 428 -9.81 -16.86 -7.39
CA SER A 428 -10.70 -18.01 -7.57
C SER A 428 -10.91 -18.40 -9.03
N ILE A 429 -10.53 -17.52 -9.97
CA ILE A 429 -10.56 -17.83 -11.40
C ILE A 429 -9.43 -18.82 -11.72
N PRO A 430 -9.70 -19.91 -12.47
CA PRO A 430 -8.68 -20.89 -12.84
C PRO A 430 -7.43 -20.25 -13.46
N PRO A 431 -6.21 -20.66 -13.07
CA PRO A 431 -4.97 -20.04 -13.53
C PRO A 431 -4.82 -19.95 -15.05
N HIS A 432 -5.31 -20.97 -15.79
CA HIS A 432 -5.24 -20.99 -17.25
C HIS A 432 -6.05 -19.88 -17.92
N PHE A 433 -7.09 -19.32 -17.27
CA PHE A 433 -7.82 -18.16 -17.77
C PHE A 433 -7.14 -16.84 -17.41
N ARG A 434 -6.41 -16.79 -16.28
CA ARG A 434 -5.67 -15.62 -15.85
C ARG A 434 -4.33 -15.47 -16.57
N ASN A 435 -3.71 -16.58 -16.97
CA ASN A 435 -2.44 -16.60 -17.69
C ASN A 435 -2.64 -16.18 -19.14
N HIS A 436 -2.28 -14.95 -19.46
CA HIS A 436 -2.40 -14.34 -20.79
C HIS A 436 -1.62 -15.08 -21.89
N LYS A 437 -0.60 -15.85 -21.55
CA LYS A 437 0.15 -16.68 -22.50
C LYS A 437 -0.71 -17.72 -23.20
N ASN A 438 -1.71 -18.29 -22.50
CA ASN A 438 -2.61 -19.29 -23.07
C ASN A 438 -3.52 -18.73 -24.17
N GLN A 439 -3.79 -17.43 -24.15
CA GLN A 439 -4.57 -16.73 -25.16
C GLN A 439 -3.67 -16.10 -26.23
N ASN A 440 -2.36 -16.34 -26.19
CA ASN A 440 -1.35 -15.67 -27.03
C ASN A 440 -1.55 -14.15 -27.06
N ALA A 441 -1.83 -13.57 -25.90
CA ALA A 441 -2.32 -12.22 -25.73
C ALA A 441 -1.35 -11.34 -24.92
N ARG A 442 -1.66 -10.04 -24.86
CA ARG A 442 -0.97 -9.09 -24.00
C ARG A 442 -1.21 -9.41 -22.52
N GLU A 443 -0.30 -8.97 -21.68
CA GLU A 443 -0.42 -9.04 -20.22
C GLU A 443 -1.78 -8.51 -19.74
N LYS A 444 -2.33 -9.09 -18.67
CA LYS A 444 -3.66 -8.76 -18.12
C LYS A 444 -4.83 -8.94 -19.11
N PHE A 445 -4.73 -9.88 -20.04
CA PHE A 445 -5.75 -10.08 -21.09
C PHE A 445 -7.17 -10.21 -20.51
N LEU A 446 -7.35 -11.00 -19.45
CA LEU A 446 -8.65 -11.15 -18.78
C LEU A 446 -9.19 -9.79 -18.31
N LEU A 447 -8.37 -8.98 -17.62
CA LEU A 447 -8.77 -7.66 -17.15
C LEU A 447 -9.12 -6.72 -18.30
N ARG A 448 -8.30 -6.65 -19.35
CA ARG A 448 -8.53 -5.83 -20.55
C ARG A 448 -9.84 -6.19 -21.22
N SER A 449 -10.07 -7.49 -21.47
CA SER A 449 -11.29 -8.02 -22.09
C SER A 449 -12.53 -7.73 -21.25
N SER A 450 -12.41 -7.77 -19.93
CA SER A 450 -13.51 -7.48 -18.99
C SER A 450 -14.02 -6.04 -19.09
N PHE A 451 -13.18 -5.10 -19.52
CA PHE A 451 -13.54 -3.69 -19.69
C PHE A 451 -13.66 -3.25 -21.16
N THR A 452 -13.57 -4.18 -22.10
CA THR A 452 -13.81 -3.92 -23.52
C THR A 452 -15.32 -4.06 -23.82
N PHE A 453 -15.86 -3.11 -24.59
CA PHE A 453 -17.25 -3.20 -25.09
C PHE A 453 -17.47 -4.49 -25.92
N PRO A 454 -18.58 -5.23 -25.78
CA PRO A 454 -19.76 -4.94 -24.96
C PRO A 454 -19.74 -5.62 -23.56
N ASN A 455 -18.61 -6.08 -23.05
CA ASN A 455 -18.53 -6.75 -21.74
C ASN A 455 -18.72 -5.78 -20.58
N PHE A 456 -18.36 -4.50 -20.79
CA PHE A 456 -18.57 -3.41 -19.84
C PHE A 456 -18.93 -2.12 -20.58
N GLU A 457 -19.89 -1.38 -20.03
CA GLU A 457 -20.32 -0.07 -20.49
C GLU A 457 -20.31 0.92 -19.32
N ASN A 458 -19.91 2.17 -19.58
CA ASN A 458 -20.01 3.24 -18.59
C ASN A 458 -21.48 3.70 -18.44
N SER A 459 -21.75 4.64 -17.54
CA SER A 459 -23.10 5.18 -17.28
C SER A 459 -23.76 5.84 -18.51
N GLU A 460 -23.00 6.16 -19.53
CA GLU A 460 -23.47 6.72 -20.80
C GLU A 460 -23.70 5.65 -21.90
N GLY A 461 -23.52 4.37 -21.59
CA GLY A 461 -23.61 3.27 -22.57
C GLY A 461 -22.43 3.24 -23.56
N LYS A 462 -21.29 3.76 -23.16
CA LYS A 462 -20.06 3.80 -23.99
C LYS A 462 -18.95 2.96 -23.38
N GLN A 463 -17.91 2.71 -24.17
CA GLN A 463 -16.70 2.09 -23.69
C GLN A 463 -16.07 2.93 -22.55
N ILE A 464 -15.55 2.29 -21.51
CA ILE A 464 -15.04 2.96 -20.31
C ILE A 464 -13.73 3.74 -20.57
N LEU A 465 -12.89 3.26 -21.50
CA LEU A 465 -11.61 3.84 -21.93
C LEU A 465 -11.42 3.65 -23.45
N PRO A 466 -10.67 4.52 -24.13
CA PRO A 466 -10.31 4.30 -25.54
C PRO A 466 -9.49 3.01 -25.72
N ASP A 467 -9.66 2.32 -26.88
CA ASP A 467 -8.92 1.09 -27.20
C ASP A 467 -7.40 1.27 -27.11
N GLN A 468 -6.88 2.41 -27.57
CA GLN A 468 -5.46 2.72 -27.47
C GLN A 468 -4.91 2.76 -26.04
N ILE A 469 -5.78 2.87 -25.02
CA ILE A 469 -5.45 2.80 -23.59
C ILE A 469 -5.71 1.40 -23.06
N LEU A 470 -6.90 0.84 -23.31
CA LEU A 470 -7.25 -0.53 -22.90
C LEU A 470 -6.24 -1.56 -23.40
N TRP A 471 -5.70 -1.35 -24.61
CA TRP A 471 -4.73 -2.25 -25.24
C TRP A 471 -3.34 -1.65 -25.35
N ARG A 472 -3.05 -0.54 -24.60
CA ARG A 472 -1.71 0.02 -24.48
C ARG A 472 -0.74 -1.04 -23.95
N ARG A 473 0.46 -1.08 -24.55
CA ARG A 473 1.57 -1.89 -24.05
C ARG A 473 1.94 -1.47 -22.63
N LYS A 474 2.31 -2.44 -21.80
CA LYS A 474 2.79 -2.19 -20.45
C LYS A 474 4.13 -1.43 -20.46
N GLU A 475 4.13 -0.29 -19.81
CA GLU A 475 5.33 0.42 -19.34
C GLU A 475 5.34 0.41 -17.82
N ALA A 476 6.50 0.15 -17.19
CA ALA A 476 6.63 0.33 -15.76
C ALA A 476 6.57 1.84 -15.43
N PHE A 477 5.99 2.21 -14.31
CA PHE A 477 5.86 3.62 -13.91
C PHE A 477 7.25 4.31 -13.87
N SER A 478 8.27 3.63 -13.34
CA SER A 478 9.65 4.12 -13.32
C SER A 478 10.24 4.37 -14.73
N ASP A 479 9.69 3.74 -15.76
CA ASP A 479 10.14 3.91 -17.14
C ASP A 479 9.26 4.91 -17.90
N GLY A 480 7.95 4.96 -17.61
CA GLY A 480 6.96 5.82 -18.26
C GLY A 480 7.12 7.31 -17.95
N VAL A 481 7.67 7.65 -16.78
CA VAL A 481 7.95 9.05 -16.38
C VAL A 481 9.04 9.73 -17.22
N THR A 482 9.73 8.97 -18.08
CA THR A 482 10.74 9.46 -19.04
C THR A 482 10.27 9.28 -20.48
N GLY A 483 10.96 9.92 -21.42
CA GLY A 483 10.77 9.66 -22.85
C GLY A 483 11.37 8.32 -23.30
N GLN A 484 11.08 7.91 -24.55
CA GLN A 484 11.59 6.65 -25.10
C GLN A 484 13.12 6.61 -25.30
N GLY A 485 13.77 7.77 -25.36
CA GLY A 485 15.19 7.87 -25.70
C GLY A 485 16.14 7.55 -24.54
N ARG A 486 15.72 7.80 -23.28
CA ARG A 486 16.57 7.64 -22.09
C ARG A 486 15.72 7.25 -20.90
N SER A 487 16.02 6.10 -20.29
CA SER A 487 15.27 5.56 -19.14
C SER A 487 15.66 6.22 -17.84
N LEU A 488 14.75 6.21 -16.84
CA LEU A 488 15.02 6.76 -15.52
C LEU A 488 16.22 6.08 -14.86
N PHE A 489 16.33 4.75 -14.98
CA PHE A 489 17.44 4.04 -14.36
C PHE A 489 18.81 4.49 -14.94
N THR A 490 18.90 4.74 -16.24
CA THR A 490 20.12 5.27 -16.87
C THR A 490 20.46 6.65 -16.31
N ILE A 491 19.46 7.53 -16.21
CA ILE A 491 19.63 8.89 -15.66
C ILE A 491 20.16 8.83 -14.24
N LEU A 492 19.55 8.02 -13.38
CA LEU A 492 19.92 7.91 -11.97
C LEU A 492 21.31 7.31 -11.80
N GLN A 493 21.63 6.22 -12.51
CA GLN A 493 22.94 5.59 -12.45
C GLN A 493 24.07 6.54 -12.90
N GLU A 494 23.87 7.31 -13.97
CA GLU A 494 24.82 8.31 -14.43
C GLU A 494 25.04 9.44 -13.41
N GLN A 495 23.97 9.94 -12.79
CA GLN A 495 24.07 11.00 -11.79
C GLN A 495 24.73 10.49 -10.50
N ILE A 496 24.42 9.26 -10.08
CA ILE A 496 25.06 8.62 -8.91
C ILE A 496 26.54 8.38 -9.17
N ALA A 497 26.90 7.83 -10.34
CA ALA A 497 28.29 7.61 -10.71
C ALA A 497 29.08 8.93 -10.72
N LYS A 498 28.52 9.99 -11.29
CA LYS A 498 29.12 11.34 -11.24
C LYS A 498 29.30 11.84 -9.82
N LYS A 499 28.30 11.69 -8.95
CA LYS A 499 28.37 12.13 -7.55
C LYS A 499 29.42 11.38 -6.75
N LEU A 500 29.58 10.08 -6.99
CA LEU A 500 30.55 9.22 -6.32
C LEU A 500 31.92 9.18 -7.01
N SER A 501 32.10 9.91 -8.12
CA SER A 501 33.33 9.89 -8.94
C SER A 501 33.70 8.48 -9.42
N CYS A 502 32.68 7.68 -9.79
CA CYS A 502 32.84 6.35 -10.36
C CYS A 502 32.85 6.42 -11.89
N ASP A 503 33.71 5.64 -12.55
CA ASP A 503 33.85 5.66 -14.02
C ASP A 503 32.73 4.89 -14.75
N VAL A 504 32.03 3.99 -14.05
CA VAL A 504 31.02 3.11 -14.67
C VAL A 504 29.68 3.23 -13.92
N PRO A 505 28.62 3.76 -14.59
CA PRO A 505 27.26 3.70 -14.07
C PRO A 505 26.74 2.26 -14.09
N ASP A 506 26.40 1.72 -12.91
CA ASP A 506 25.88 0.34 -12.81
C ASP A 506 24.94 0.20 -11.58
N ILE A 507 24.14 -0.87 -11.58
CA ILE A 507 23.16 -1.19 -10.53
C ILE A 507 23.81 -1.40 -9.15
N ASN A 508 25.04 -1.93 -9.09
CA ASN A 508 25.72 -2.16 -7.81
C ASN A 508 26.11 -0.84 -7.14
N VAL A 509 26.57 0.13 -7.93
CA VAL A 509 26.89 1.48 -7.46
C VAL A 509 25.63 2.18 -6.95
N GLU A 510 24.51 2.02 -7.66
CA GLU A 510 23.20 2.54 -7.26
C GLU A 510 22.72 1.90 -5.95
N ASN A 511 22.76 0.57 -5.84
CA ASN A 511 22.40 -0.17 -4.63
C ASN A 511 23.22 0.27 -3.40
N LEU A 512 24.53 0.44 -3.58
CA LEU A 512 25.44 0.88 -2.52
C LEU A 512 25.10 2.31 -2.08
N TYR A 513 24.82 3.21 -3.01
CA TYR A 513 24.45 4.59 -2.71
C TYR A 513 23.13 4.67 -1.92
N TYR A 514 22.11 3.91 -2.33
CA TYR A 514 20.84 3.87 -1.61
C TYR A 514 20.97 3.26 -0.22
N LYS A 515 21.74 2.18 -0.09
CA LYS A 515 22.01 1.57 1.21
C LYS A 515 22.80 2.49 2.14
N GLN A 516 23.74 3.25 1.61
CA GLN A 516 24.48 4.25 2.38
C GLN A 516 23.53 5.32 2.93
N LEU A 517 22.71 5.95 2.09
CA LEU A 517 21.71 6.94 2.51
C LEU A 517 20.73 6.38 3.54
N PHE A 518 20.26 5.15 3.32
CA PHE A 518 19.38 4.47 4.27
C PHE A 518 20.06 4.32 5.64
N THR A 519 21.32 3.89 5.66
CA THR A 519 22.08 3.69 6.90
C THR A 519 22.33 4.98 7.67
N GLU A 520 22.39 6.13 6.98
CA GLU A 520 22.49 7.45 7.62
C GLU A 520 21.21 7.78 8.40
N PHE A 521 20.03 7.39 7.89
CA PHE A 521 18.74 7.63 8.54
C PHE A 521 18.34 6.53 9.53
N PHE A 522 18.63 5.27 9.21
CA PHE A 522 18.18 4.07 9.94
C PHE A 522 19.36 3.20 10.33
N LYS A 523 20.18 3.74 11.20
CA LYS A 523 21.47 3.15 11.59
C LYS A 523 21.35 1.75 12.18
N TYR A 524 20.25 1.46 12.87
CA TYR A 524 20.08 0.24 13.64
C TYR A 524 19.15 -0.80 12.96
N SER A 525 18.55 -0.44 11.82
CA SER A 525 17.58 -1.29 11.10
C SER A 525 18.01 -1.60 9.66
N VAL A 526 19.32 -1.73 9.42
CA VAL A 526 19.90 -1.94 8.07
C VAL A 526 19.41 -3.26 7.44
N ASP A 527 19.02 -4.24 8.26
CA ASP A 527 18.56 -5.55 7.82
C ASP A 527 17.03 -5.64 7.62
N ILE A 528 16.35 -4.48 7.50
CA ILE A 528 14.89 -4.43 7.32
C ILE A 528 14.46 -4.98 5.96
N LEU A 529 15.30 -4.85 4.93
CA LEU A 529 15.05 -5.35 3.58
C LEU A 529 15.58 -6.78 3.46
N PRO A 530 14.71 -7.79 3.23
CA PRO A 530 15.14 -9.19 3.17
C PRO A 530 15.87 -9.53 1.86
N TYR A 531 15.52 -8.88 0.76
CA TYR A 531 16.14 -9.07 -0.56
C TYR A 531 15.80 -7.88 -1.48
N TYR A 532 16.61 -7.67 -2.52
CA TYR A 532 16.28 -6.72 -3.60
C TYR A 532 15.28 -7.36 -4.57
N TRP A 533 14.25 -6.60 -4.96
CA TRP A 533 13.26 -7.08 -5.92
C TRP A 533 13.89 -7.26 -7.31
N MET A 534 13.68 -8.42 -7.91
CA MET A 534 14.15 -8.74 -9.27
C MET A 534 13.09 -9.56 -10.02
N PRO A 535 12.98 -9.38 -11.37
CA PRO A 535 12.10 -10.20 -12.20
C PRO A 535 12.54 -11.65 -12.20
N LYS A 536 11.60 -12.58 -12.06
CA LYS A 536 11.82 -14.02 -12.18
C LYS A 536 11.90 -14.50 -13.63
N TYR A 537 12.33 -15.73 -13.83
CA TYR A 537 12.38 -16.42 -15.13
C TYR A 537 13.22 -15.69 -16.19
N THR A 538 14.09 -14.79 -15.79
CA THR A 538 14.96 -14.00 -16.68
C THR A 538 16.39 -13.98 -16.13
N ASN A 539 17.35 -13.63 -17.00
CA ASN A 539 18.75 -13.37 -16.63
C ASN A 539 19.01 -11.86 -16.47
N ALA A 540 18.00 -11.09 -16.08
CA ALA A 540 18.13 -9.65 -15.95
C ALA A 540 19.13 -9.28 -14.84
N SER A 541 20.05 -8.39 -15.14
CA SER A 541 20.97 -7.79 -14.18
C SER A 541 20.44 -6.51 -13.52
N ASP A 542 19.40 -5.90 -14.09
CA ASP A 542 18.69 -4.72 -13.59
C ASP A 542 17.19 -4.99 -13.57
N PRO A 543 16.45 -4.52 -12.55
CA PRO A 543 15.01 -4.79 -12.43
C PRO A 543 14.12 -4.04 -13.43
N SER A 544 14.65 -3.06 -14.20
CA SER A 544 13.86 -2.32 -15.19
C SER A 544 13.34 -3.22 -16.30
N ALA A 545 12.04 -3.10 -16.61
CA ALA A 545 11.41 -3.82 -17.70
C ALA A 545 12.08 -3.58 -19.06
N ARG A 546 12.67 -2.40 -19.28
CA ARG A 546 13.35 -2.03 -20.53
C ARG A 546 14.64 -2.81 -20.77
N THR A 547 15.19 -3.48 -19.75
CA THR A 547 16.38 -4.35 -19.90
C THR A 547 16.03 -5.74 -20.41
N LEU A 548 14.77 -6.17 -20.31
CA LEU A 548 14.31 -7.51 -20.69
C LEU A 548 14.31 -7.70 -22.22
N ASP A 549 14.72 -8.89 -22.68
CA ASP A 549 14.73 -9.23 -24.10
C ASP A 549 13.32 -9.18 -24.70
N ILE A 550 12.30 -9.66 -23.99
CA ILE A 550 10.91 -9.57 -24.43
C ILE A 550 10.45 -8.12 -24.64
N TYR A 551 10.95 -7.17 -23.85
CA TYR A 551 10.65 -5.74 -24.10
C TYR A 551 11.20 -5.28 -25.44
N LYS A 552 12.43 -5.67 -25.76
CA LYS A 552 13.12 -5.32 -27.02
C LYS A 552 12.42 -5.97 -28.22
N GLU A 553 12.03 -7.24 -28.11
CA GLU A 553 11.28 -7.97 -29.16
C GLU A 553 9.94 -7.32 -29.47
N LEU A 554 9.12 -7.05 -28.46
CA LEU A 554 7.83 -6.37 -28.63
C LEU A 554 7.98 -4.97 -29.23
N SER A 555 9.07 -4.23 -28.86
CA SER A 555 9.36 -2.91 -29.42
C SER A 555 9.74 -2.95 -30.91
N SER A 556 10.36 -4.03 -31.37
CA SER A 556 10.73 -4.21 -32.78
C SER A 556 9.52 -4.51 -33.66
N VAL A 557 8.57 -5.32 -33.16
CA VAL A 557 7.33 -5.67 -33.88
C VAL A 557 6.43 -4.45 -34.08
N GLU A 558 6.28 -3.60 -33.05
CA GLU A 558 5.44 -2.39 -33.14
C GLU A 558 6.04 -1.35 -34.13
N LYS A 559 7.37 -1.25 -34.23
CA LYS A 559 8.03 -0.37 -35.23
C LYS A 559 7.88 -0.85 -36.67
N THR A 560 7.62 -2.15 -36.86
CA THR A 560 7.45 -2.72 -38.23
C THR A 560 5.97 -2.68 -38.66
N ALA A 561 5.05 -2.45 -37.73
CA ALA A 561 3.60 -2.38 -38.00
C ALA A 561 3.08 -0.94 -38.20
N LEU A 562 3.94 0.08 -38.06
CA LEU A 562 3.74 1.50 -38.35
C LEU A 562 4.43 1.85 -39.67
#